data_949cf46c3b852118abd79fac8af12e43
#
_entry.id   949cf46c3b852118abd79fac8af12e43
#
_cell.length_a   1.000
_cell.length_b   1.000
_cell.length_c   1.000
_cell.angle_alpha   90.00
_cell.angle_beta   90.00
_cell.angle_gamma   90.00
#
_symmetry.space_group_name_H-M   'P 1'
#
loop_
_entity.id
_entity.type
_entity.pdbx_description
1 polymer ?
#
loop_
_entity_poly.entity_id
_entity_poly.type
_entity_poly.pdbx_seq_one_letter_code
_entity_poly.pdbx_strand_id
1 'polypeptide(L)'
;MASQTVVNPAAFTAGFSARYGFAQGKRLKVNDFDFCAYRESEHFDTLSDWLGRDYAAFWGMQSLTPTERRVELAPTADKFGLMAYRDAEPVLYTELYDPRFDEVGQHFDCQHGDCGMHLLLAPPTKPQRGFSRQAITAVMSLILQHLGFARLVVEPDINNQKIHPLNRAVGICYSHAIQLENKQAMLGFCTLPGFSAALATGATQ
;
A
#
# COMPACT_ATOMS: atom_id res chain seq x y z
N MET A 1 -3.80 3.16 30.56
CA MET A 1 -3.13 4.18 29.72
C MET A 1 -2.00 3.46 28.97
N ALA A 2 -2.22 3.09 27.72
CA ALA A 2 -1.19 2.47 26.89
C ALA A 2 -0.22 3.57 26.45
N SER A 3 1.06 3.38 26.77
CA SER A 3 2.16 4.26 26.35
C SER A 3 2.17 4.36 24.82
N GLN A 4 1.83 5.52 24.28
CA GLN A 4 2.05 5.84 22.87
C GLN A 4 3.56 5.89 22.64
N THR A 5 4.10 4.86 22.05
CA THR A 5 5.50 4.83 21.64
C THR A 5 5.65 5.84 20.50
N VAL A 6 6.34 6.94 20.78
CA VAL A 6 6.72 7.95 19.78
C VAL A 6 7.57 7.27 18.72
N VAL A 7 7.02 7.03 17.52
CA VAL A 7 7.78 6.49 16.40
C VAL A 7 8.60 7.64 15.81
N ASN A 8 9.93 7.56 15.94
CA ASN A 8 10.86 8.49 15.31
C ASN A 8 10.83 8.32 13.78
N PRO A 9 10.90 9.38 12.95
CA PRO A 9 10.89 9.29 11.49
C PRO A 9 11.94 8.34 10.90
N ALA A 10 13.13 8.29 11.48
CA ALA A 10 14.13 7.27 11.16
C ALA A 10 13.69 5.83 11.53
N ALA A 11 12.52 5.68 12.14
CA ALA A 11 11.98 4.44 12.67
C ALA A 11 10.79 3.91 11.85
N PHE A 12 10.28 4.62 10.83
CA PHE A 12 9.15 4.11 10.04
C PHE A 12 9.54 2.76 9.43
N THR A 13 10.52 2.74 8.55
CA THR A 13 11.00 1.51 7.90
C THR A 13 11.73 0.58 8.87
N ALA A 14 12.67 1.08 9.67
CA ALA A 14 13.46 0.25 10.57
C ALA A 14 12.64 -0.35 11.72
N GLY A 15 11.71 0.42 12.27
CA GLY A 15 10.83 -0.03 13.35
C GLY A 15 9.93 -1.19 12.93
N PHE A 16 9.34 -1.12 11.73
CA PHE A 16 8.51 -2.19 11.20
C PHE A 16 9.33 -3.40 10.79
N SER A 17 10.43 -3.18 10.07
CA SER A 17 11.30 -4.26 9.64
C SER A 17 11.82 -5.09 10.82
N ALA A 18 12.23 -4.43 11.91
CA ALA A 18 12.68 -5.09 13.13
C ALA A 18 11.54 -5.81 13.87
N ARG A 19 10.40 -5.11 14.08
CA ARG A 19 9.28 -5.64 14.88
C ARG A 19 8.64 -6.88 14.27
N TYR A 20 8.52 -6.95 12.95
CA TYR A 20 7.86 -8.06 12.25
C TYR A 20 8.84 -9.03 11.61
N GLY A 21 10.15 -8.81 11.76
CA GLY A 21 11.19 -9.71 11.25
C GLY A 21 11.34 -9.68 9.74
N PHE A 22 10.85 -8.67 9.05
CA PHE A 22 11.00 -8.52 7.59
C PHE A 22 12.48 -8.42 7.18
N ALA A 23 13.32 -7.76 7.99
CA ALA A 23 14.75 -7.68 7.77
C ALA A 23 15.43 -9.07 7.78
N GLN A 24 14.90 -10.01 8.56
CA GLN A 24 15.38 -11.40 8.66
C GLN A 24 14.72 -12.34 7.65
N GLY A 25 13.94 -11.81 6.71
CA GLY A 25 13.27 -12.61 5.68
C GLY A 25 12.01 -13.33 6.14
N LYS A 26 11.47 -12.99 7.30
CA LYS A 26 10.20 -13.55 7.74
C LYS A 26 9.06 -13.11 6.83
N ARG A 27 8.10 -14.02 6.66
CA ARG A 27 6.81 -13.73 6.01
C ARG A 27 5.74 -13.55 7.08
N LEU A 28 4.85 -12.60 6.84
CA LEU A 28 3.67 -12.37 7.68
C LEU A 28 2.44 -12.82 6.91
N LYS A 29 1.74 -13.82 7.41
CA LYS A 29 0.49 -14.28 6.80
C LYS A 29 -0.67 -13.41 7.26
N VAL A 30 -1.38 -12.83 6.30
CA VAL A 30 -2.59 -12.04 6.52
C VAL A 30 -3.65 -12.54 5.55
N ASN A 31 -4.72 -13.14 6.08
CA ASN A 31 -5.70 -13.89 5.30
C ASN A 31 -5.00 -14.98 4.46
N ASP A 32 -5.23 -15.00 3.14
CA ASP A 32 -4.63 -15.95 2.20
C ASP A 32 -3.32 -15.46 1.58
N PHE A 33 -2.73 -14.36 2.09
CA PHE A 33 -1.54 -13.73 1.53
C PHE A 33 -0.35 -13.81 2.48
N ASP A 34 0.82 -14.15 1.93
CA ASP A 34 2.09 -14.18 2.64
C ASP A 34 2.91 -12.95 2.26
N PHE A 35 3.00 -11.96 3.15
CA PHE A 35 3.75 -10.72 2.95
C PHE A 35 5.22 -10.87 3.35
N CYS A 36 6.12 -10.36 2.52
CA CYS A 36 7.55 -10.23 2.82
C CYS A 36 8.08 -8.87 2.35
N ALA A 37 9.23 -8.44 2.90
CA ALA A 37 9.88 -7.22 2.43
C ALA A 37 10.26 -7.35 0.95
N TYR A 38 10.06 -6.27 0.19
CA TYR A 38 10.65 -6.16 -1.14
C TYR A 38 12.17 -6.23 -1.02
N ARG A 39 12.80 -7.03 -1.86
CA ARG A 39 14.24 -7.13 -2.02
C ARG A 39 14.57 -7.05 -3.50
N GLU A 40 15.41 -6.13 -3.87
CA GLU A 40 15.79 -5.90 -5.26
C GLU A 40 16.26 -7.21 -5.93
N SER A 41 17.18 -7.93 -5.28
CA SER A 41 17.75 -9.16 -5.83
C SER A 41 16.77 -10.29 -6.09
N GLU A 42 15.61 -10.29 -5.43
CA GLU A 42 14.60 -11.35 -5.52
C GLU A 42 13.38 -10.95 -6.36
N HIS A 43 13.02 -9.64 -6.33
CA HIS A 43 11.71 -9.21 -6.78
C HIS A 43 11.74 -8.21 -7.93
N PHE A 44 12.91 -7.59 -8.19
CA PHE A 44 13.00 -6.48 -9.13
C PHE A 44 12.51 -6.84 -10.53
N ASP A 45 12.96 -7.95 -11.09
CA ASP A 45 12.62 -8.31 -12.47
C ASP A 45 11.11 -8.52 -12.64
N THR A 46 10.47 -9.20 -11.67
CA THR A 46 9.01 -9.39 -11.64
C THR A 46 8.28 -8.06 -11.52
N LEU A 47 8.67 -7.21 -10.56
CA LEU A 47 7.99 -5.94 -10.32
C LEU A 47 8.21 -4.95 -11.46
N SER A 48 9.42 -4.92 -12.05
CA SER A 48 9.75 -4.07 -13.20
C SER A 48 8.94 -4.47 -14.45
N ASP A 49 8.71 -5.77 -14.67
CA ASP A 49 7.79 -6.24 -15.71
C ASP A 49 6.37 -5.74 -15.48
N TRP A 50 5.85 -5.85 -14.25
CA TRP A 50 4.51 -5.36 -13.93
C TRP A 50 4.36 -3.86 -14.15
N LEU A 51 5.33 -3.06 -13.67
CA LEU A 51 5.34 -1.61 -13.77
C LEU A 51 5.49 -1.11 -15.22
N GLY A 52 6.08 -1.91 -16.11
CA GLY A 52 6.20 -1.60 -17.53
C GLY A 52 4.92 -1.81 -18.34
N ARG A 53 3.89 -2.44 -17.78
CA ARG A 53 2.66 -2.78 -18.50
C ARG A 53 1.60 -1.69 -18.40
N ASP A 54 0.72 -1.59 -19.40
CA ASP A 54 -0.31 -0.54 -19.54
C ASP A 54 -1.26 -0.44 -18.34
N TYR A 55 -1.60 -1.56 -17.69
CA TYR A 55 -2.48 -1.54 -16.53
C TYR A 55 -1.87 -0.83 -15.31
N ALA A 56 -0.54 -0.69 -15.25
CA ALA A 56 0.20 -0.03 -14.19
C ALA A 56 0.47 1.47 -14.49
N ALA A 57 -0.17 2.05 -15.51
CA ALA A 57 0.07 3.42 -15.94
C ALA A 57 -0.01 4.46 -14.82
N PHE A 58 -0.93 4.25 -13.85
CA PHE A 58 -1.10 5.15 -12.70
C PHE A 58 0.06 5.13 -11.67
N TRP A 59 1.04 4.23 -11.84
CA TRP A 59 2.29 4.25 -11.09
C TRP A 59 3.34 5.21 -11.67
N GLY A 60 3.13 5.70 -12.90
CA GLY A 60 4.01 6.68 -13.54
C GLY A 60 5.40 6.16 -13.92
N MET A 61 5.63 4.84 -13.84
CA MET A 61 6.97 4.24 -14.04
C MET A 61 7.16 3.57 -15.39
N GLN A 62 6.19 3.63 -16.31
CA GLN A 62 6.25 2.92 -17.60
C GLN A 62 7.41 3.38 -18.47
N SER A 63 7.67 4.69 -18.50
CA SER A 63 8.75 5.29 -19.31
C SER A 63 10.13 5.23 -18.66
N LEU A 64 10.20 4.84 -17.38
CA LEU A 64 11.47 4.76 -16.67
C LEU A 64 12.30 3.57 -17.15
N THR A 65 13.61 3.78 -17.24
CA THR A 65 14.58 2.72 -17.46
C THR A 65 14.63 1.77 -16.26
N PRO A 66 15.15 0.54 -16.41
CA PRO A 66 15.33 -0.37 -15.27
C PRO A 66 16.17 0.24 -14.14
N THR A 67 17.17 1.06 -14.46
CA THR A 67 18.00 1.72 -13.45
C THR A 67 17.21 2.77 -12.65
N GLU A 68 16.41 3.59 -13.32
CA GLU A 68 15.53 4.56 -12.66
C GLU A 68 14.48 3.87 -11.79
N ARG A 69 13.85 2.78 -12.27
CA ARG A 69 12.92 1.99 -11.47
C ARG A 69 13.57 1.43 -10.20
N ARG A 70 14.86 1.02 -10.25
CA ARG A 70 15.57 0.56 -9.03
C ARG A 70 15.69 1.67 -8.00
N VAL A 71 15.97 2.89 -8.45
CA VAL A 71 16.06 4.06 -7.56
C VAL A 71 14.69 4.35 -6.94
N GLU A 72 13.63 4.37 -7.73
CA GLU A 72 12.27 4.62 -7.25
C GLU A 72 11.77 3.57 -6.26
N LEU A 73 12.08 2.30 -6.50
CA LEU A 73 11.65 1.18 -5.65
C LEU A 73 12.55 0.95 -4.42
N ALA A 74 13.68 1.66 -4.32
CA ALA A 74 14.59 1.52 -3.20
C ALA A 74 13.90 1.93 -1.88
N PRO A 75 14.02 1.14 -0.81
CA PRO A 75 13.50 1.54 0.49
C PRO A 75 14.27 2.74 1.03
N THR A 76 13.54 3.67 1.65
CA THR A 76 14.09 4.83 2.34
C THR A 76 13.77 4.77 3.84
N ALA A 77 14.13 5.78 4.61
CA ALA A 77 13.79 5.83 6.03
C ALA A 77 12.28 5.96 6.28
N ASP A 78 11.57 6.54 5.32
CA ASP A 78 10.14 6.89 5.35
C ASP A 78 9.26 6.07 4.41
N LYS A 79 9.88 5.16 3.62
CA LYS A 79 9.18 4.36 2.61
C LYS A 79 9.76 2.95 2.50
N PHE A 80 8.89 1.93 2.43
CA PHE A 80 9.31 0.56 2.15
C PHE A 80 8.26 -0.23 1.37
N GLY A 81 8.74 -1.15 0.54
CA GLY A 81 7.92 -2.03 -0.27
C GLY A 81 7.72 -3.40 0.38
N LEU A 82 6.55 -3.98 0.14
CA LEU A 82 6.23 -5.35 0.49
C LEU A 82 5.70 -6.10 -0.75
N MET A 83 6.21 -7.30 -0.96
CA MET A 83 5.61 -8.26 -1.89
C MET A 83 4.65 -9.16 -1.14
N ALA A 84 3.54 -9.55 -1.77
CA ALA A 84 2.71 -10.60 -1.24
C ALA A 84 2.53 -11.75 -2.23
N TYR A 85 2.48 -12.93 -1.66
CA TYR A 85 2.35 -14.20 -2.37
C TYR A 85 1.05 -14.89 -1.99
N ARG A 86 0.47 -15.59 -2.95
CA ARG A 86 -0.62 -16.53 -2.76
C ARG A 86 -0.30 -17.81 -3.53
N ASP A 87 -0.40 -18.96 -2.87
CA ASP A 87 -0.04 -20.25 -3.48
C ASP A 87 1.40 -20.24 -4.09
N ALA A 88 2.35 -19.62 -3.39
CA ALA A 88 3.74 -19.38 -3.78
C ALA A 88 3.97 -18.47 -5.00
N GLU A 89 2.91 -17.92 -5.60
CA GLU A 89 3.00 -16.97 -6.71
C GLU A 89 2.98 -15.53 -6.21
N PRO A 90 3.83 -14.62 -6.72
CA PRO A 90 3.76 -13.21 -6.38
C PRO A 90 2.50 -12.59 -7.01
N VAL A 91 1.65 -11.98 -6.18
CA VAL A 91 0.32 -11.53 -6.61
C VAL A 91 0.06 -10.04 -6.40
N LEU A 92 0.85 -9.37 -5.57
CA LEU A 92 0.77 -7.94 -5.39
C LEU A 92 2.09 -7.36 -4.84
N TYR A 93 2.27 -6.08 -5.09
CA TYR A 93 3.22 -5.21 -4.44
C TYR A 93 2.47 -4.07 -3.74
N THR A 94 2.89 -3.72 -2.55
CA THR A 94 2.40 -2.52 -1.86
C THR A 94 3.57 -1.74 -1.30
N GLU A 95 3.52 -0.43 -1.48
CA GLU A 95 4.47 0.50 -0.91
C GLU A 95 3.78 1.25 0.23
N LEU A 96 4.41 1.24 1.39
CA LEU A 96 3.96 1.94 2.58
C LEU A 96 4.92 3.09 2.86
N TYR A 97 4.39 4.27 3.14
CA TYR A 97 5.19 5.46 3.36
C TYR A 97 4.62 6.35 4.48
N ASP A 98 5.49 7.17 5.04
CA ASP A 98 5.11 8.19 6.00
C ASP A 98 4.67 9.46 5.26
N PRO A 99 3.37 9.82 5.26
CA PRO A 99 2.89 10.94 4.46
C PRO A 99 3.46 12.30 4.86
N ARG A 100 4.10 12.41 6.02
CA ARG A 100 4.77 13.67 6.46
C ARG A 100 5.99 14.02 5.61
N PHE A 101 6.58 13.02 4.93
CA PHE A 101 7.75 13.17 4.06
C PHE A 101 7.40 13.03 2.58
N ASP A 102 6.11 12.95 2.27
CA ASP A 102 5.57 12.88 0.92
C ASP A 102 4.80 14.15 0.57
N GLU A 103 4.68 14.47 -0.71
CA GLU A 103 3.94 15.63 -1.20
C GLU A 103 2.50 15.66 -0.70
N VAL A 104 1.86 14.50 -0.59
CA VAL A 104 0.47 14.38 -0.11
C VAL A 104 0.28 14.98 1.27
N GLY A 105 1.31 14.93 2.11
CA GLY A 105 1.27 15.48 3.46
C GLY A 105 1.08 16.98 3.53
N GLN A 106 1.30 17.72 2.44
CA GLN A 106 1.05 19.16 2.36
C GLN A 106 -0.45 19.50 2.19
N HIS A 107 -1.29 18.50 1.90
CA HIS A 107 -2.70 18.66 1.58
C HIS A 107 -3.67 18.33 2.72
N PHE A 108 -3.16 17.89 3.87
CA PHE A 108 -3.97 17.59 5.06
C PHE A 108 -3.16 17.69 6.34
N ASP A 109 -3.85 17.72 7.48
CA ASP A 109 -3.20 17.67 8.80
C ASP A 109 -2.71 16.23 9.10
N CYS A 110 -1.43 15.98 8.81
CA CYS A 110 -0.79 14.69 9.06
C CYS A 110 -0.71 14.40 10.55
N GLN A 111 -1.19 13.23 10.95
CA GLN A 111 -1.18 12.77 12.32
C GLN A 111 -0.08 11.73 12.55
N HIS A 112 0.35 11.63 13.79
CA HIS A 112 1.22 10.55 14.20
C HIS A 112 0.47 9.21 14.08
N GLY A 113 1.02 8.27 13.32
CA GLY A 113 0.38 6.98 13.05
C GLY A 113 -0.39 6.93 11.73
N ASP A 114 -0.29 7.96 10.89
CA ASP A 114 -0.72 7.89 9.49
C ASP A 114 0.23 7.00 8.69
N CYS A 115 -0.33 6.30 7.72
CA CYS A 115 0.41 5.49 6.75
C CYS A 115 -0.16 5.73 5.36
N GLY A 116 0.67 6.19 4.44
CA GLY A 116 0.35 6.21 3.02
C GLY A 116 0.50 4.83 2.40
N MET A 117 -0.26 4.54 1.34
CA MET A 117 -0.23 3.25 0.66
C MET A 117 -0.39 3.40 -0.85
N HIS A 118 0.55 2.79 -1.58
CA HIS A 118 0.36 2.46 -3.00
C HIS A 118 0.17 0.95 -3.15
N LEU A 119 -0.68 0.53 -4.10
CA LEU A 119 -0.99 -0.87 -4.34
C LEU A 119 -0.92 -1.20 -5.83
N LEU A 120 -0.15 -2.22 -6.20
CA LEU A 120 -0.09 -2.81 -7.52
C LEU A 120 -0.45 -4.30 -7.44
N LEU A 121 -1.44 -4.72 -8.21
CA LEU A 121 -1.75 -6.15 -8.35
C LEU A 121 -0.94 -6.73 -9.51
N ALA A 122 -0.55 -7.99 -9.40
CA ALA A 122 0.03 -8.72 -10.52
C ALA A 122 -0.93 -8.73 -11.73
N PRO A 123 -0.40 -8.72 -12.96
CA PRO A 123 -1.23 -8.91 -14.14
C PRO A 123 -1.93 -10.28 -14.06
N PRO A 124 -3.24 -10.34 -14.21
CA PRO A 124 -3.96 -11.60 -14.04
C PRO A 124 -3.61 -12.56 -15.18
N THR A 125 -3.09 -13.74 -14.85
CA THR A 125 -2.96 -14.85 -15.81
C THR A 125 -4.34 -15.44 -16.13
N LYS A 126 -5.24 -15.47 -15.15
CA LYS A 126 -6.66 -15.79 -15.27
C LYS A 126 -7.44 -14.86 -14.35
N PRO A 127 -8.45 -14.12 -14.87
CA PRO A 127 -9.30 -13.29 -14.03
C PRO A 127 -9.99 -14.10 -12.94
N GLN A 128 -9.80 -13.71 -11.69
CA GLN A 128 -10.47 -14.31 -10.53
C GLN A 128 -11.47 -13.29 -9.96
N ARG A 129 -12.74 -13.66 -9.92
CA ARG A 129 -13.79 -12.80 -9.36
C ARG A 129 -13.49 -12.48 -7.90
N GLY A 130 -13.50 -11.19 -7.55
CA GLY A 130 -13.30 -10.72 -6.17
C GLY A 130 -11.84 -10.66 -5.71
N PHE A 131 -10.86 -11.08 -6.54
CA PHE A 131 -9.45 -11.09 -6.16
C PHE A 131 -8.95 -9.71 -5.71
N SER A 132 -9.23 -8.65 -6.47
CA SER A 132 -8.80 -7.28 -6.12
C SER A 132 -9.35 -6.83 -4.76
N ARG A 133 -10.60 -7.21 -4.42
CA ARG A 133 -11.17 -6.93 -3.11
C ARG A 133 -10.48 -7.73 -2.00
N GLN A 134 -10.17 -9.00 -2.22
CA GLN A 134 -9.42 -9.82 -1.26
C GLN A 134 -8.02 -9.23 -1.03
N ALA A 135 -7.32 -8.84 -2.10
CA ALA A 135 -5.99 -8.29 -2.05
C ALA A 135 -5.95 -6.97 -1.26
N ILE A 136 -6.79 -5.99 -1.60
CA ILE A 136 -6.83 -4.71 -0.86
C ILE A 136 -7.27 -4.91 0.60
N THR A 137 -8.21 -5.83 0.85
CA THR A 137 -8.61 -6.17 2.23
C THR A 137 -7.43 -6.73 3.02
N ALA A 138 -6.61 -7.60 2.43
CA ALA A 138 -5.42 -8.15 3.10
C ALA A 138 -4.38 -7.06 3.40
N VAL A 139 -4.13 -6.14 2.46
CA VAL A 139 -3.21 -5.01 2.67
C VAL A 139 -3.74 -4.07 3.76
N MET A 140 -5.02 -3.74 3.78
CA MET A 140 -5.60 -2.90 4.82
C MET A 140 -5.60 -3.58 6.19
N SER A 141 -5.87 -4.90 6.25
CA SER A 141 -5.71 -5.69 7.49
C SER A 141 -4.26 -5.67 7.97
N LEU A 142 -3.30 -5.83 7.05
CA LEU A 142 -1.88 -5.70 7.37
C LEU A 142 -1.60 -4.34 8.03
N ILE A 143 -1.98 -3.24 7.41
CA ILE A 143 -1.69 -1.88 7.86
C ILE A 143 -2.38 -1.55 9.19
N LEU A 144 -3.68 -1.75 9.26
CA LEU A 144 -4.50 -1.27 10.37
C LEU A 144 -4.54 -2.24 11.57
N GLN A 145 -4.52 -3.57 11.32
CA GLN A 145 -4.66 -4.56 12.39
C GLN A 145 -3.31 -5.13 12.83
N HIS A 146 -2.43 -5.47 11.89
CA HIS A 146 -1.15 -6.11 12.22
C HIS A 146 -0.05 -5.10 12.49
N LEU A 147 0.12 -4.08 11.65
CA LEU A 147 1.12 -3.04 11.83
C LEU A 147 0.67 -1.97 12.84
N GLY A 148 -0.64 -1.81 13.07
CA GLY A 148 -1.21 -0.95 14.09
C GLY A 148 -1.17 0.53 13.77
N PHE A 149 -1.17 0.90 12.48
CA PHE A 149 -1.34 2.30 12.08
C PHE A 149 -2.74 2.80 12.45
N ALA A 150 -2.81 4.06 12.84
CA ALA A 150 -4.07 4.67 13.28
C ALA A 150 -4.98 5.02 12.10
N ARG A 151 -4.38 5.49 10.99
CA ARG A 151 -5.11 5.95 9.82
C ARG A 151 -4.32 5.64 8.54
N LEU A 152 -5.01 5.01 7.58
CA LEU A 152 -4.53 4.85 6.22
C LEU A 152 -4.83 6.10 5.41
N VAL A 153 -3.88 6.52 4.58
CA VAL A 153 -3.98 7.63 3.63
C VAL A 153 -3.79 7.09 2.22
N VAL A 154 -4.64 7.52 1.29
CA VAL A 154 -4.55 7.18 -0.13
C VAL A 154 -4.84 8.39 -1.00
N GLU A 155 -4.18 8.47 -2.16
CA GLU A 155 -4.34 9.57 -3.12
C GLU A 155 -4.35 9.04 -4.59
N PRO A 156 -5.29 8.13 -4.92
CA PRO A 156 -5.39 7.63 -6.28
C PRO A 156 -5.69 8.75 -7.27
N ASP A 157 -5.12 8.62 -8.48
CA ASP A 157 -5.44 9.49 -9.60
C ASP A 157 -6.95 9.56 -9.82
N ILE A 158 -7.49 10.74 -10.03
CA ILE A 158 -8.93 10.98 -10.21
C ILE A 158 -9.48 10.21 -11.43
N ASN A 159 -8.62 9.93 -12.43
CA ASN A 159 -8.97 9.18 -13.64
C ASN A 159 -8.92 7.66 -13.44
N ASN A 160 -8.39 7.17 -12.33
CA ASN A 160 -8.35 5.74 -12.05
C ASN A 160 -9.71 5.21 -11.60
N GLN A 161 -10.65 5.13 -12.55
CA GLN A 161 -12.05 4.76 -12.29
C GLN A 161 -12.22 3.37 -11.63
N LYS A 162 -11.22 2.49 -11.77
CA LYS A 162 -11.30 1.12 -11.22
C LYS A 162 -11.03 1.08 -9.72
N ILE A 163 -10.15 1.95 -9.21
CA ILE A 163 -9.75 1.91 -7.79
C ILE A 163 -10.79 2.55 -6.88
N HIS A 164 -11.52 3.57 -7.35
CA HIS A 164 -12.44 4.32 -6.49
C HIS A 164 -13.58 3.48 -5.90
N PRO A 165 -14.30 2.63 -6.67
CA PRO A 165 -15.31 1.74 -6.08
C PRO A 165 -14.69 0.70 -5.14
N LEU A 166 -13.49 0.19 -5.47
CA LEU A 166 -12.79 -0.78 -4.66
C LEU A 166 -12.39 -0.19 -3.29
N ASN A 167 -11.86 1.02 -3.28
CA ASN A 167 -11.49 1.74 -2.07
C ASN A 167 -12.71 1.98 -1.15
N ARG A 168 -13.82 2.45 -1.72
CA ARG A 168 -15.07 2.64 -0.95
C ARG A 168 -15.59 1.33 -0.37
N ALA A 169 -15.50 0.23 -1.11
CA ALA A 169 -15.97 -1.09 -0.66
C ALA A 169 -15.20 -1.66 0.52
N VAL A 170 -14.01 -1.12 0.83
CA VAL A 170 -13.19 -1.50 1.98
C VAL A 170 -13.10 -0.40 3.05
N GLY A 171 -13.97 0.62 2.98
CA GLY A 171 -14.13 1.63 4.02
C GLY A 171 -13.25 2.87 3.87
N ILE A 172 -12.58 3.06 2.72
CA ILE A 172 -11.88 4.32 2.44
C ILE A 172 -12.91 5.40 2.12
N CYS A 173 -12.88 6.48 2.88
CA CYS A 173 -13.70 7.66 2.69
C CYS A 173 -12.88 8.76 2.01
N TYR A 174 -13.32 9.18 0.83
CA TYR A 174 -12.70 10.30 0.12
C TYR A 174 -13.12 11.63 0.73
N SER A 175 -12.16 12.55 0.84
CA SER A 175 -12.34 13.90 1.36
C SER A 175 -12.55 14.89 0.21
N HIS A 176 -11.48 15.21 -0.52
CA HIS A 176 -11.50 16.19 -1.62
C HIS A 176 -10.43 15.86 -2.66
N ALA A 177 -10.54 16.50 -3.82
CA ALA A 177 -9.50 16.44 -4.84
C ALA A 177 -8.33 17.33 -4.46
N ILE A 178 -7.12 16.87 -4.69
CA ILE A 178 -5.86 17.59 -4.48
C ILE A 178 -5.06 17.61 -5.78
N GLN A 179 -4.23 18.64 -5.95
CA GLN A 179 -3.29 18.73 -7.06
C GLN A 179 -1.91 18.34 -6.55
N LEU A 180 -1.37 17.24 -7.05
CA LEU A 180 0.01 16.82 -6.87
C LEU A 180 0.83 17.20 -8.12
N GLU A 181 2.14 17.18 -8.01
CA GLU A 181 3.05 17.58 -9.08
C GLU A 181 2.71 16.89 -10.42
N ASN A 182 2.44 15.60 -10.38
CA ASN A 182 2.27 14.77 -11.59
C ASN A 182 0.82 14.32 -11.84
N LYS A 183 -0.13 14.59 -10.93
CA LYS A 183 -1.53 14.11 -11.07
C LYS A 183 -2.51 14.96 -10.25
N GLN A 184 -3.76 14.96 -10.69
CA GLN A 184 -4.87 15.31 -9.82
C GLN A 184 -5.37 14.04 -9.12
N ALA A 185 -5.46 14.05 -7.81
CA ALA A 185 -5.76 12.88 -7.00
C ALA A 185 -6.95 13.10 -6.06
N MET A 186 -7.63 12.02 -5.69
CA MET A 186 -8.67 12.03 -4.64
C MET A 186 -8.05 11.62 -3.31
N LEU A 187 -7.89 12.59 -2.40
CA LEU A 187 -7.42 12.31 -1.05
C LEU A 187 -8.47 11.53 -0.27
N GLY A 188 -8.07 10.43 0.33
CA GLY A 188 -8.96 9.56 1.10
C GLY A 188 -8.29 8.95 2.33
N PHE A 189 -9.13 8.59 3.30
CA PHE A 189 -8.70 8.09 4.59
C PHE A 189 -9.48 6.84 5.01
N CYS A 190 -8.83 5.98 5.78
CA CYS A 190 -9.49 4.88 6.47
C CYS A 190 -8.89 4.65 7.85
N THR A 191 -9.74 4.41 8.84
CA THR A 191 -9.34 3.99 10.19
C THR A 191 -9.76 2.55 10.43
N LEU A 192 -9.21 1.90 11.46
CA LEU A 192 -9.61 0.54 11.83
C LEU A 192 -11.13 0.39 12.07
N PRO A 193 -11.84 1.30 12.79
CA PRO A 193 -13.28 1.22 12.91
C PRO A 193 -14.02 1.31 11.57
N GLY A 194 -13.62 2.22 10.66
CA GLY A 194 -14.21 2.38 9.34
C GLY A 194 -14.02 1.14 8.46
N PHE A 195 -12.81 0.58 8.47
CA PHE A 195 -12.51 -0.68 7.79
C PHE A 195 -13.35 -1.85 8.32
N SER A 196 -13.43 -2.02 9.63
CA SER A 196 -14.22 -3.08 10.27
C SER A 196 -15.71 -2.98 9.94
N ALA A 197 -16.27 -1.78 9.94
CA ALA A 197 -17.66 -1.53 9.57
C ALA A 197 -17.93 -1.90 8.09
N ALA A 198 -17.01 -1.54 7.18
CA ALA A 198 -17.13 -1.88 5.76
C ALA A 198 -17.07 -3.41 5.50
N LEU A 199 -16.23 -4.13 6.25
CA LEU A 199 -16.18 -5.59 6.16
C LEU A 199 -17.46 -6.24 6.65
N ALA A 200 -18.06 -5.76 7.74
CA ALA A 200 -19.30 -6.28 8.29
C ALA A 200 -20.47 -6.12 7.31
N THR A 201 -20.57 -4.96 6.63
CA THR A 201 -21.61 -4.72 5.61
C THR A 201 -21.39 -5.52 4.32
N GLY A 202 -20.12 -5.76 3.94
CA GLY A 202 -19.79 -6.53 2.73
C GLY A 202 -19.93 -8.05 2.89
N ALA A 203 -20.03 -8.56 4.11
CA ALA A 203 -20.28 -9.98 4.39
C ALA A 203 -21.78 -10.39 4.26
N THR A 204 -22.67 -9.40 4.12
CA THR A 204 -24.13 -9.59 4.08
C THR A 204 -24.69 -9.55 2.65
N GLN A 205 -23.85 -9.42 1.62
CA GLN A 205 -24.19 -9.44 0.19
C GLN A 205 -23.51 -10.63 -0.52
#